data_2c08698b4d37fc233f17c0d4be156e09
#
_entry.id   2c08698b4d37fc233f17c0d4be156e09
#
_cell.length_a   1.000
_cell.length_b   1.000
_cell.length_c   1.000
_cell.angle_alpha   90.00
_cell.angle_beta   90.00
_cell.angle_gamma   90.00
#
_symmetry.space_group_name_H-M   'P 1'
#
loop_
_entity.id
_entity.type
_entity.pdbx_description
1 polymer ?
#
loop_
_entity_poly.entity_id
_entity_poly.type
_entity_poly.pdbx_seq_one_letter_code
_entity_poly.pdbx_strand_id
1 'polypeptide(L)'
;VLEQQANIAGGIQAPLRKVLPARSTTTLVTLLPDNPAQPVQYRPKLRHAVGDPSLLPTTSQYPLPWRGGPFRLTQGANGKYSHFTPQSRYALDIAMPEGTPIVAARGGVVVKIENQQTGRGSNPAGNFVRILHDDGTMGVYLHLQKGSVGVTQGQRVTQGSLLARSGNTGNSTGPHL
;
A
#
# COMPACT_ATOMS: atom_id res chain seq x y z
N VAL A 1 14.27 -15.03 7.72
CA VAL A 1 14.78 -15.81 8.87
C VAL A 1 14.35 -17.25 8.71
N LEU A 2 15.16 -18.19 9.15
CA LEU A 2 14.76 -19.56 9.39
C LEU A 2 14.42 -19.71 10.88
N GLU A 3 13.20 -20.14 11.20
CA GLU A 3 12.79 -20.37 12.59
C GLU A 3 13.23 -21.76 13.10
N GLN A 4 13.30 -22.72 12.17
CA GLN A 4 13.83 -24.06 12.43
C GLN A 4 14.77 -24.41 11.29
N GLN A 5 15.91 -24.99 11.62
CA GLN A 5 16.88 -25.46 10.65
C GLN A 5 17.64 -26.66 11.21
N ALA A 6 17.82 -27.68 10.37
CA ALA A 6 18.63 -28.84 10.68
C ALA A 6 19.39 -29.28 9.43
N ASN A 7 20.60 -29.79 9.62
CA ASN A 7 21.50 -30.20 8.56
C ASN A 7 21.75 -29.11 7.50
N ILE A 8 22.05 -27.90 7.96
CA ILE A 8 22.39 -26.75 7.10
C ILE A 8 23.78 -26.27 7.47
N ALA A 9 24.72 -26.38 6.54
CA ALA A 9 26.09 -25.95 6.71
C ALA A 9 26.17 -24.45 7.04
N GLY A 10 26.82 -24.11 8.16
CA GLY A 10 26.97 -22.75 8.66
C GLY A 10 25.69 -22.11 9.22
N GLY A 11 24.54 -22.71 9.00
CA GLY A 11 23.23 -22.16 9.42
C GLY A 11 22.94 -20.77 8.87
N ILE A 12 21.75 -20.24 9.12
CA ILE A 12 21.39 -18.84 8.83
C ILE A 12 21.10 -18.13 10.14
N GLN A 13 22.06 -17.35 10.63
CA GLN A 13 22.04 -16.72 11.94
C GLN A 13 21.31 -15.36 11.97
N ALA A 14 21.18 -14.70 10.82
CA ALA A 14 20.62 -13.35 10.75
C ALA A 14 19.48 -13.25 9.71
N PRO A 15 18.56 -12.29 9.87
CA PRO A 15 17.56 -12.02 8.84
C PRO A 15 18.19 -11.59 7.52
N LEU A 16 17.90 -12.30 6.44
CA LEU A 16 18.24 -11.87 5.10
C LEU A 16 17.25 -10.78 4.67
N ARG A 17 17.75 -9.62 4.24
CA ARG A 17 16.96 -8.54 3.65
C ARG A 17 17.37 -8.36 2.20
N LYS A 18 16.40 -8.31 1.29
CA LYS A 18 16.67 -8.11 -0.13
C LYS A 18 15.52 -7.35 -0.78
N VAL A 19 15.85 -6.36 -1.58
CA VAL A 19 14.89 -5.70 -2.48
C VAL A 19 14.81 -6.56 -3.73
N LEU A 20 13.58 -6.95 -4.10
CA LEU A 20 13.33 -7.77 -5.28
C LEU A 20 12.78 -6.88 -6.40
N PRO A 21 13.32 -6.95 -7.61
CA PRO A 21 12.73 -6.28 -8.76
C PRO A 21 11.31 -6.78 -9.03
N ALA A 22 10.44 -5.91 -9.53
CA ALA A 22 9.09 -6.30 -9.90
C ALA A 22 9.10 -7.42 -10.95
N ARG A 23 8.17 -8.38 -10.81
CA ARG A 23 7.98 -9.51 -11.76
C ARG A 23 9.26 -10.32 -12.01
N SER A 24 10.10 -10.47 -10.99
CA SER A 24 11.35 -11.25 -11.10
C SER A 24 11.35 -12.44 -10.15
N THR A 25 12.17 -13.43 -10.49
CA THR A 25 12.54 -14.54 -9.61
C THR A 25 13.98 -14.36 -9.18
N THR A 26 14.24 -14.49 -7.89
CA THR A 26 15.58 -14.29 -7.33
C THR A 26 15.87 -15.35 -6.29
N THR A 27 17.03 -15.99 -6.39
CA THR A 27 17.55 -16.84 -5.32
C THR A 27 17.93 -15.97 -4.12
N LEU A 28 17.27 -16.18 -2.98
CA LEU A 28 17.59 -15.47 -1.75
C LEU A 28 18.80 -16.05 -1.05
N VAL A 29 18.87 -17.37 -1.01
CA VAL A 29 19.95 -18.14 -0.37
C VAL A 29 19.95 -19.56 -0.95
N THR A 30 21.13 -20.16 -1.03
CA THR A 30 21.29 -21.58 -1.31
C THR A 30 21.64 -22.28 -0.01
N LEU A 31 20.87 -23.29 0.37
CA LEU A 31 21.09 -24.08 1.57
C LEU A 31 21.88 -25.33 1.17
N LEU A 32 23.02 -25.53 1.79
CA LEU A 32 23.85 -26.74 1.59
C LEU A 32 23.73 -27.65 2.81
N PRO A 33 23.63 -28.98 2.64
CA PRO A 33 23.61 -29.89 3.77
C PRO A 33 24.98 -29.94 4.46
N ASP A 34 24.97 -30.03 5.77
CA ASP A 34 26.16 -30.32 6.56
C ASP A 34 26.59 -31.80 6.37
N ASN A 35 25.60 -32.68 6.36
CA ASN A 35 25.76 -34.10 6.02
C ASN A 35 24.95 -34.42 4.73
N PRO A 36 25.62 -34.71 3.59
CA PRO A 36 24.94 -35.01 2.33
C PRO A 36 24.03 -36.25 2.37
N ALA A 37 24.24 -37.15 3.34
CA ALA A 37 23.40 -38.34 3.51
C ALA A 37 22.07 -38.09 4.23
N GLN A 38 21.84 -36.86 4.71
CA GLN A 38 20.64 -36.48 5.43
C GLN A 38 19.89 -35.34 4.73
N PRO A 39 18.56 -35.29 4.81
CA PRO A 39 17.79 -34.21 4.22
C PRO A 39 18.00 -32.88 4.97
N VAL A 40 18.04 -31.78 4.22
CA VAL A 40 17.96 -30.44 4.77
C VAL A 40 16.52 -30.16 5.24
N GLN A 41 16.36 -29.70 6.48
CA GLN A 41 15.07 -29.30 7.02
C GLN A 41 15.11 -27.83 7.42
N TYR A 42 14.09 -27.07 7.05
CA TYR A 42 13.99 -25.67 7.44
C TYR A 42 12.52 -25.19 7.45
N ARG A 43 12.24 -24.20 8.30
CA ARG A 43 10.99 -23.45 8.31
C ARG A 43 11.29 -21.97 8.09
N PRO A 44 10.95 -21.41 6.91
CA PRO A 44 11.19 -20.00 6.65
C PRO A 44 10.10 -19.14 7.31
N LYS A 45 10.51 -17.99 7.86
CA LYS A 45 9.62 -16.89 8.21
C LYS A 45 9.88 -15.72 7.28
N LEU A 46 8.92 -15.45 6.40
CA LEU A 46 9.00 -14.39 5.41
C LEU A 46 8.16 -13.19 5.86
N ARG A 47 8.69 -12.00 5.67
CA ARG A 47 7.95 -10.74 5.75
C ARG A 47 8.26 -9.95 4.49
N HIS A 48 7.26 -9.30 3.95
CA HIS A 48 7.44 -8.47 2.76
C HIS A 48 6.70 -7.14 2.93
N ALA A 49 7.20 -6.11 2.26
CA ALA A 49 6.55 -4.82 2.08
C ALA A 49 6.73 -4.40 0.63
N VAL A 50 5.82 -3.58 0.13
CA VAL A 50 5.95 -2.99 -1.21
C VAL A 50 6.90 -1.80 -1.11
N GLY A 51 7.82 -1.69 -2.09
CA GLY A 51 8.80 -0.62 -2.19
C GLY A 51 10.19 -1.00 -1.67
N ASP A 52 11.11 -0.07 -1.77
CA ASP A 52 12.49 -0.20 -1.30
C ASP A 52 12.65 0.56 0.02
N PRO A 53 12.90 -0.11 1.15
CA PRO A 53 13.03 0.54 2.45
C PRO A 53 14.35 1.33 2.62
N SER A 54 15.26 1.28 1.66
CA SER A 54 16.48 2.09 1.66
C SER A 54 16.28 3.50 1.10
N LEU A 55 15.16 3.73 0.38
CA LEU A 55 14.83 5.04 -0.13
C LEU A 55 14.40 5.98 0.99
N LEU A 56 14.79 7.23 0.86
CA LEU A 56 14.43 8.28 1.81
C LEU A 56 13.30 9.15 1.21
N PRO A 57 12.25 9.43 1.99
CA PRO A 57 11.19 10.34 1.56
C PRO A 57 11.74 11.70 1.15
N THR A 58 11.28 12.21 0.02
CA THR A 58 11.62 13.56 -0.43
C THR A 58 10.53 14.55 -0.03
N THR A 59 10.94 15.80 0.27
CA THR A 59 9.98 16.87 0.49
C THR A 59 9.23 17.16 -0.81
N SER A 60 7.91 17.10 -0.76
CA SER A 60 7.04 17.36 -1.90
C SER A 60 5.85 18.19 -1.48
N GLN A 61 5.45 19.15 -2.32
CA GLN A 61 4.16 19.81 -2.19
C GLN A 61 3.11 18.95 -2.88
N TYR A 62 2.05 18.62 -2.17
CA TYR A 62 0.94 17.83 -2.69
C TYR A 62 -0.21 18.75 -3.06
N PRO A 63 -0.64 18.80 -4.32
CA PRO A 63 -1.89 19.45 -4.68
C PRO A 63 -3.05 18.65 -4.09
N LEU A 64 -4.21 19.29 -4.04
CA LEU A 64 -5.44 18.64 -3.59
C LEU A 64 -5.78 17.45 -4.51
N PRO A 65 -6.07 16.26 -3.94
CA PRO A 65 -6.29 15.05 -4.70
C PRO A 65 -7.71 14.92 -5.28
N TRP A 66 -8.33 16.01 -5.65
CA TRP A 66 -9.67 16.04 -6.25
C TRP A 66 -9.82 17.20 -7.24
N ARG A 67 -10.90 17.16 -8.02
CA ARG A 67 -11.35 18.28 -8.86
C ARG A 67 -12.66 18.84 -8.31
N GLY A 68 -12.82 20.15 -8.40
CA GLY A 68 -13.97 20.87 -7.84
C GLY A 68 -13.75 21.32 -6.40
N GLY A 69 -14.80 21.59 -5.67
CA GLY A 69 -14.75 22.13 -4.31
C GLY A 69 -14.95 23.65 -4.25
N PRO A 70 -14.71 24.26 -3.10
CA PRO A 70 -13.93 23.77 -1.94
C PRO A 70 -14.64 22.68 -1.14
N PHE A 71 -13.86 21.80 -0.51
CA PHE A 71 -14.35 20.75 0.39
C PHE A 71 -13.76 20.91 1.79
N ARG A 72 -14.50 20.41 2.80
CA ARG A 72 -14.14 20.59 4.20
C ARG A 72 -13.27 19.43 4.69
N LEU A 73 -12.12 19.75 5.27
CA LEU A 73 -11.35 18.80 6.09
C LEU A 73 -12.16 18.50 7.37
N THR A 74 -12.56 17.26 7.57
CA THR A 74 -13.33 16.80 8.73
C THR A 74 -12.45 16.19 9.80
N GLN A 75 -11.35 15.55 9.40
CA GLN A 75 -10.33 15.05 10.32
C GLN A 75 -8.95 15.17 9.69
N GLY A 76 -8.00 15.70 10.41
CA GLY A 76 -6.61 15.83 10.03
C GLY A 76 -5.72 14.73 10.61
N ALA A 77 -4.41 14.88 10.41
CA ALA A 77 -3.41 13.99 10.97
C ALA A 77 -3.50 13.94 12.52
N ASN A 78 -3.28 12.75 13.07
CA ASN A 78 -3.42 12.44 14.50
C ASN A 78 -4.84 12.71 15.06
N GLY A 79 -5.84 12.70 14.21
CA GLY A 79 -7.25 12.87 14.57
C GLY A 79 -7.77 11.77 15.50
N LYS A 80 -8.58 12.16 16.49
CA LYS A 80 -8.98 11.30 17.62
C LYS A 80 -9.96 10.17 17.23
N TYR A 81 -10.67 10.29 16.11
CA TYR A 81 -11.70 9.31 15.73
C TYR A 81 -11.12 8.04 15.10
N SER A 82 -10.17 8.19 14.16
CA SER A 82 -9.62 7.05 13.41
C SER A 82 -8.13 7.19 13.06
N HIS A 83 -7.52 8.40 13.19
CA HIS A 83 -6.15 8.68 12.76
C HIS A 83 -5.13 8.54 13.91
N PHE A 84 -5.22 7.45 14.69
CA PHE A 84 -4.33 7.20 15.83
C PHE A 84 -3.47 5.95 15.70
N THR A 85 -3.62 5.16 14.62
CA THR A 85 -2.78 3.99 14.37
C THR A 85 -1.55 4.37 13.53
N PRO A 86 -0.46 3.59 13.56
CA PRO A 86 0.69 3.83 12.69
C PRO A 86 0.34 3.94 11.20
N GLN A 87 -0.73 3.25 10.75
CA GLN A 87 -1.18 3.22 9.36
C GLN A 87 -2.04 4.42 8.99
N SER A 88 -2.79 4.98 9.95
CA SER A 88 -3.79 6.04 9.69
C SER A 88 -3.41 7.41 10.22
N ARG A 89 -2.42 7.53 11.11
CA ARG A 89 -2.12 8.77 11.85
C ARG A 89 -1.83 10.00 10.99
N TYR A 90 -1.48 9.82 9.73
CA TYR A 90 -1.22 10.91 8.79
C TYR A 90 -2.32 11.08 7.74
N ALA A 91 -3.42 10.33 7.86
CA ALA A 91 -4.54 10.46 6.96
C ALA A 91 -5.29 11.78 7.14
N LEU A 92 -5.99 12.16 6.08
CA LEU A 92 -6.86 13.33 6.02
C LEU A 92 -8.22 12.87 5.55
N ASP A 93 -9.27 13.17 6.29
CA ASP A 93 -10.66 12.94 5.87
C ASP A 93 -11.23 14.23 5.31
N ILE A 94 -11.60 14.22 4.04
CA ILE A 94 -12.15 15.39 3.35
C ILE A 94 -13.58 15.05 2.91
N ALA A 95 -14.57 15.68 3.58
CA ALA A 95 -15.97 15.50 3.24
C ALA A 95 -16.24 16.05 1.84
N MET A 96 -16.83 15.24 0.98
CA MET A 96 -17.17 15.61 -0.39
C MET A 96 -18.32 14.76 -0.92
N PRO A 97 -19.13 15.25 -1.89
CA PRO A 97 -20.17 14.45 -2.51
C PRO A 97 -19.62 13.18 -3.16
N GLU A 98 -20.39 12.09 -3.12
CA GLU A 98 -20.06 10.91 -3.93
C GLU A 98 -19.98 11.28 -5.42
N GLY A 99 -19.06 10.64 -6.13
CA GLY A 99 -18.84 10.91 -7.54
C GLY A 99 -17.87 12.05 -7.85
N THR A 100 -17.33 12.74 -6.82
CA THR A 100 -16.30 13.76 -7.01
C THR A 100 -15.06 13.12 -7.66
N PRO A 101 -14.48 13.71 -8.73
CA PRO A 101 -13.30 13.16 -9.39
C PRO A 101 -12.09 13.20 -8.47
N ILE A 102 -11.48 12.03 -8.22
CA ILE A 102 -10.27 11.85 -7.41
C ILE A 102 -9.07 11.70 -8.33
N VAL A 103 -8.04 12.49 -8.07
CA VAL A 103 -6.82 12.54 -8.88
C VAL A 103 -5.58 12.22 -8.04
N ALA A 104 -4.52 11.76 -8.69
CA ALA A 104 -3.25 11.50 -8.03
C ALA A 104 -2.63 12.81 -7.51
N ALA A 105 -2.43 12.91 -6.21
CA ALA A 105 -1.72 14.04 -5.58
C ALA A 105 -0.23 14.04 -5.97
N ARG A 106 0.33 12.87 -6.30
CA ARG A 106 1.70 12.70 -6.75
C ARG A 106 1.80 11.51 -7.70
N GLY A 107 2.73 11.57 -8.67
CA GLY A 107 3.00 10.47 -9.60
C GLY A 107 3.65 9.26 -8.94
N GLY A 108 3.56 8.12 -9.62
CA GLY A 108 4.13 6.85 -9.17
C GLY A 108 3.54 5.66 -9.90
N VAL A 109 3.67 4.47 -9.31
CA VAL A 109 3.13 3.22 -9.85
C VAL A 109 1.96 2.75 -8.99
N VAL A 110 0.84 2.44 -9.60
CA VAL A 110 -0.31 1.82 -8.92
C VAL A 110 0.07 0.41 -8.47
N VAL A 111 0.15 0.18 -7.17
CA VAL A 111 0.59 -1.10 -6.61
C VAL A 111 -0.55 -1.98 -6.13
N LYS A 112 -1.71 -1.40 -5.85
CA LYS A 112 -2.91 -2.16 -5.44
C LYS A 112 -4.17 -1.36 -5.68
N ILE A 113 -5.23 -2.04 -6.07
CA ILE A 113 -6.58 -1.48 -6.19
C ILE A 113 -7.62 -2.42 -5.57
N GLU A 114 -8.76 -1.87 -5.17
CA GLU A 114 -10.02 -2.55 -4.91
C GLU A 114 -11.14 -1.73 -5.55
N ASN A 115 -12.10 -2.37 -6.22
CA ASN A 115 -13.09 -1.66 -7.03
C ASN A 115 -14.52 -2.26 -6.97
N GLN A 116 -14.71 -3.36 -6.23
CA GLN A 116 -15.98 -4.12 -6.26
C GLN A 116 -16.78 -4.06 -4.97
N GLN A 117 -16.22 -3.46 -3.91
CA GLN A 117 -16.86 -3.43 -2.62
C GLN A 117 -18.08 -2.52 -2.60
N THR A 118 -19.16 -2.97 -1.96
CA THR A 118 -20.40 -2.23 -1.81
C THR A 118 -20.64 -1.91 -0.33
N GLY A 119 -21.04 -0.69 0.00
CA GLY A 119 -21.33 -0.25 1.36
C GLY A 119 -20.15 -0.53 2.30
N ARG A 120 -20.42 -0.97 3.53
CA ARG A 120 -19.37 -1.29 4.50
C ARG A 120 -18.47 -2.44 4.06
N GLY A 121 -19.03 -3.45 3.37
CA GLY A 121 -18.29 -4.60 2.86
C GLY A 121 -17.46 -5.33 3.93
N SER A 122 -16.53 -6.16 3.48
CA SER A 122 -15.60 -6.92 4.37
C SER A 122 -14.26 -6.21 4.60
N ASN A 123 -13.93 -5.23 3.76
CA ASN A 123 -12.67 -4.48 3.85
C ASN A 123 -12.91 -3.07 4.41
N PRO A 124 -12.37 -2.73 5.59
CA PRO A 124 -12.53 -1.39 6.17
C PRO A 124 -12.08 -0.24 5.27
N ALA A 125 -11.13 -0.46 4.38
CA ALA A 125 -10.65 0.54 3.42
C ALA A 125 -11.66 0.84 2.30
N GLY A 126 -12.70 0.00 2.12
CA GLY A 126 -13.61 0.10 0.98
C GLY A 126 -12.91 -0.16 -0.35
N ASN A 127 -13.37 0.52 -1.40
CA ASN A 127 -12.64 0.57 -2.66
C ASN A 127 -11.49 1.57 -2.52
N PHE A 128 -10.36 1.26 -3.14
CA PHE A 128 -9.16 2.08 -2.96
C PHE A 128 -8.19 1.99 -4.14
N VAL A 129 -7.30 2.98 -4.19
CA VAL A 129 -6.10 2.98 -5.03
C VAL A 129 -4.89 3.26 -4.14
N ARG A 130 -3.80 2.49 -4.32
CA ARG A 130 -2.51 2.73 -3.69
C ARG A 130 -1.45 2.98 -4.75
N ILE A 131 -0.70 4.07 -4.58
CA ILE A 131 0.35 4.51 -5.51
C ILE A 131 1.67 4.53 -4.75
N LEU A 132 2.65 3.75 -5.21
CA LEU A 132 4.03 3.82 -4.72
C LEU A 132 4.76 4.92 -5.49
N HIS A 133 5.26 5.91 -4.78
CA HIS A 133 6.06 7.00 -5.33
C HIS A 133 7.53 6.59 -5.50
N ASP A 134 8.27 7.32 -6.33
CA ASP A 134 9.66 6.97 -6.66
C ASP A 134 10.63 7.10 -5.46
N ASP A 135 10.24 7.80 -4.39
CA ASP A 135 10.99 7.91 -3.14
C ASP A 135 10.58 6.88 -2.06
N GLY A 136 9.81 5.87 -2.43
CA GLY A 136 9.35 4.82 -1.51
C GLY A 136 8.13 5.19 -0.65
N THR A 137 7.66 6.43 -0.67
CA THR A 137 6.41 6.82 0.00
C THR A 137 5.19 6.31 -0.76
N MET A 138 4.03 6.28 -0.10
CA MET A 138 2.81 5.74 -0.70
C MET A 138 1.64 6.71 -0.53
N GLY A 139 0.98 7.02 -1.66
CA GLY A 139 -0.34 7.66 -1.68
C GLY A 139 -1.44 6.60 -1.57
N VAL A 140 -2.41 6.81 -0.66
CA VAL A 140 -3.52 5.88 -0.43
C VAL A 140 -4.83 6.66 -0.51
N TYR A 141 -5.70 6.26 -1.42
CA TYR A 141 -7.01 6.88 -1.68
C TYR A 141 -8.07 5.85 -1.33
N LEU A 142 -8.88 6.12 -0.30
CA LEU A 142 -9.81 5.17 0.29
C LEU A 142 -11.28 5.55 0.03
N HIS A 143 -12.18 4.65 0.42
CA HIS A 143 -13.63 4.84 0.42
C HIS A 143 -14.24 5.20 -0.95
N LEU A 144 -13.56 4.82 -2.03
CA LEU A 144 -13.94 5.17 -3.39
C LEU A 144 -15.25 4.52 -3.82
N GLN A 145 -15.92 5.13 -4.79
CA GLN A 145 -17.16 4.62 -5.38
C GLN A 145 -16.92 3.29 -6.10
N LYS A 146 -17.82 2.32 -5.90
CA LYS A 146 -17.76 1.03 -6.58
C LYS A 146 -17.75 1.21 -8.11
N GLY A 147 -16.86 0.49 -8.78
CA GLY A 147 -16.75 0.48 -10.24
C GLY A 147 -16.09 1.73 -10.82
N SER A 148 -15.67 2.71 -10.00
CA SER A 148 -15.16 3.99 -10.48
C SER A 148 -13.64 4.03 -10.67
N VAL A 149 -12.90 3.04 -10.18
CA VAL A 149 -11.43 2.99 -10.34
C VAL A 149 -11.09 2.78 -11.80
N GLY A 150 -10.48 3.79 -12.42
CA GLY A 150 -10.13 3.81 -13.85
C GLY A 150 -8.66 3.49 -14.13
N VAL A 151 -7.89 3.10 -13.12
CA VAL A 151 -6.47 2.73 -13.25
C VAL A 151 -6.27 1.25 -12.94
N THR A 152 -5.16 0.67 -13.42
CA THR A 152 -4.84 -0.75 -13.23
C THR A 152 -3.55 -0.93 -12.44
N GLN A 153 -3.43 -2.06 -11.74
CA GLN A 153 -2.20 -2.40 -11.02
C GLN A 153 -1.01 -2.52 -12.00
N GLY A 154 0.11 -1.88 -11.66
CA GLY A 154 1.29 -1.75 -12.49
C GLY A 154 1.29 -0.53 -13.38
N GLN A 155 0.18 0.19 -13.52
CA GLN A 155 0.10 1.43 -14.30
C GLN A 155 0.91 2.54 -13.64
N ARG A 156 1.73 3.25 -14.43
CA ARG A 156 2.35 4.51 -14.00
C ARG A 156 1.37 5.65 -14.20
N VAL A 157 1.22 6.47 -13.18
CA VAL A 157 0.39 7.68 -13.19
C VAL A 157 1.25 8.91 -12.88
N THR A 158 0.82 10.06 -13.39
CA THR A 158 1.40 11.36 -13.08
C THR A 158 0.51 12.13 -12.10
N GLN A 159 1.04 13.17 -11.49
CA GLN A 159 0.24 14.11 -10.69
C GLN A 159 -0.95 14.63 -11.51
N GLY A 160 -2.14 14.68 -10.91
CA GLY A 160 -3.37 15.09 -11.57
C GLY A 160 -4.05 14.02 -12.45
N SER A 161 -3.44 12.82 -12.63
CA SER A 161 -4.10 11.69 -13.30
C SER A 161 -5.38 11.31 -12.59
N LEU A 162 -6.49 11.15 -13.33
CA LEU A 162 -7.75 10.68 -12.78
C LEU A 162 -7.60 9.24 -12.30
N LEU A 163 -7.97 8.98 -11.06
CA LEU A 163 -7.87 7.66 -10.43
C LEU A 163 -9.23 6.97 -10.32
N ALA A 164 -10.22 7.70 -9.80
CA ALA A 164 -11.53 7.17 -9.45
C ALA A 164 -12.51 8.32 -9.15
N ARG A 165 -13.63 7.96 -8.52
CA ARG A 165 -14.57 8.90 -7.90
C ARG A 165 -14.68 8.65 -6.40
N SER A 166 -14.89 9.70 -5.61
CA SER A 166 -15.19 9.59 -4.17
C SER A 166 -16.46 8.77 -3.95
N GLY A 167 -16.52 8.09 -2.82
CA GLY A 167 -17.65 7.25 -2.44
C GLY A 167 -17.89 7.24 -0.95
N ASN A 168 -18.50 6.15 -0.48
CA ASN A 168 -18.81 5.90 0.94
C ASN A 168 -18.70 4.40 1.25
N THR A 169 -17.70 3.72 0.68
CA THR A 169 -17.49 2.28 0.87
C THR A 169 -16.50 1.99 2.01
N GLY A 170 -16.61 0.80 2.60
CA GLY A 170 -15.77 0.40 3.74
C GLY A 170 -16.26 0.97 5.08
N ASN A 171 -15.36 1.18 6.02
CA ASN A 171 -15.68 1.73 7.34
C ASN A 171 -15.78 3.26 7.27
N SER A 172 -16.83 3.74 6.62
CA SER A 172 -17.13 5.15 6.43
C SER A 172 -18.50 5.48 7.00
N THR A 173 -18.64 6.64 7.63
CA THR A 173 -19.91 7.16 8.21
C THR A 173 -20.60 8.19 7.32
N GLY A 174 -19.94 8.65 6.27
CA GLY A 174 -20.46 9.61 5.30
C GLY A 174 -19.49 9.79 4.15
N PRO A 175 -19.93 10.30 2.98
CA PRO A 175 -19.08 10.44 1.81
C PRO A 175 -17.85 11.32 2.07
N HIS A 176 -16.66 10.77 1.84
CA HIS A 176 -15.38 11.46 2.00
C HIS A 176 -14.25 10.76 1.22
N LEU A 177 -13.13 11.44 1.10
CA LEU A 177 -11.86 10.86 0.68
C LEU A 177 -10.95 10.79 1.88
#